data_63784b8cb8faf9a9bbf60b863b4d940e
#
_entry.id   63784b8cb8faf9a9bbf60b863b4d940e
#
_cell.length_a   1.000
_cell.length_b   1.000
_cell.length_c   1.000
_cell.angle_alpha   90.00
_cell.angle_beta   90.00
_cell.angle_gamma   90.00
#
_symmetry.space_group_name_H-M   'P 1'
#
loop_
_entity.id
_entity.type
_entity.pdbx_description
1 polymer ?
#
loop_
_entity_poly.entity_id
_entity_poly.type
_entity_poly.pdbx_seq_one_letter_code
_entity_poly.pdbx_strand_id
1 'polypeptide(L)'
;MPECWNIVVRSDCALPKDFVIEHRLERFLPDPQRPHLQVAEMDAAGAVVDPFVPSQLDRDAGGARAVFLLTDATAAACVRYFRIQQSEGEPPCKELIECRQGLVYQEQESYLISTPSASYFYHVHGAGFASMIDREGKDWLSYRPYGGSDGAYRGIPNLAHPENHFHPGGDGCRSRILNAGPLKVTIASESKNGKWACRWEVFPTHARLTVLKVDHPYWFLYEGTPGGALDEQGDYCVISDGSRRALSESWAGALPHPEWIYFGASNLNRVLFLAHHEADQHIDSYWPMEGNMTVFGFGRDGLAKFMTETPAHFTIGFAETNAFHAVENLIGALTQPVLISAAAQ
;
A
#
# COMPACT_ATOMS: atom_id res chain seq x y z
N MET A 1 23.59 -7.12 -28.38
CA MET A 1 23.00 -5.78 -28.15
C MET A 1 22.39 -5.83 -26.75
N PRO A 2 22.44 -4.78 -25.94
CA PRO A 2 21.76 -4.78 -24.66
C PRO A 2 20.27 -5.04 -24.86
N GLU A 3 19.67 -5.85 -23.99
CA GLU A 3 18.24 -6.05 -24.02
C GLU A 3 17.53 -4.73 -23.78
N CYS A 4 16.56 -4.43 -24.61
CA CYS A 4 15.77 -3.21 -24.59
C CYS A 4 14.29 -3.55 -24.65
N TRP A 5 13.50 -3.04 -23.72
CA TRP A 5 12.06 -3.20 -23.69
C TRP A 5 11.41 -1.86 -24.05
N ASN A 6 10.69 -1.83 -25.15
CA ASN A 6 9.85 -0.68 -25.49
C ASN A 6 8.42 -1.02 -25.07
N ILE A 7 7.83 -0.19 -24.22
CA ILE A 7 6.51 -0.43 -23.66
C ILE A 7 5.61 0.78 -23.85
N VAL A 8 4.32 0.49 -23.86
CA VAL A 8 3.24 1.46 -23.89
C VAL A 8 2.46 1.34 -22.59
N VAL A 9 2.29 2.45 -21.89
CA VAL A 9 1.51 2.56 -20.66
C VAL A 9 0.21 3.30 -20.97
N ARG A 10 -0.90 2.68 -20.62
CA ARG A 10 -2.25 3.24 -20.76
C ARG A 10 -3.06 2.98 -19.51
N SER A 11 -3.87 3.94 -19.11
CA SER A 11 -4.86 3.79 -18.03
C SER A 11 -6.20 4.35 -18.46
N ASP A 12 -7.27 3.68 -18.09
CA ASP A 12 -8.64 4.16 -18.34
C ASP A 12 -9.04 5.28 -17.34
N CYS A 13 -8.33 5.40 -16.23
CA CYS A 13 -8.45 6.51 -15.29
C CYS A 13 -7.26 7.47 -15.37
N ALA A 14 -7.43 8.68 -14.86
CA ALA A 14 -6.34 9.63 -14.72
C ALA A 14 -5.35 9.14 -13.65
N LEU A 15 -4.04 9.16 -13.98
CA LEU A 15 -2.99 8.82 -13.03
C LEU A 15 -2.39 10.09 -12.44
N PRO A 16 -2.24 10.17 -11.11
CA PRO A 16 -1.65 11.35 -10.48
C PRO A 16 -0.16 11.49 -10.85
N LYS A 17 0.38 12.68 -10.62
CA LYS A 17 1.81 12.89 -10.62
C LYS A 17 2.50 11.97 -9.59
N ASP A 18 3.72 11.57 -9.90
CA ASP A 18 4.55 10.67 -9.06
C ASP A 18 3.90 9.27 -8.88
N PHE A 19 3.07 8.83 -9.84
CA PHE A 19 2.51 7.49 -9.88
C PHE A 19 3.58 6.47 -10.28
N VAL A 20 3.66 5.37 -9.54
CA VAL A 20 4.66 4.31 -9.78
C VAL A 20 4.09 3.25 -10.70
N ILE A 21 4.82 2.97 -11.77
CA ILE A 21 4.55 1.88 -12.71
C ILE A 21 5.46 0.70 -12.39
N GLU A 22 4.92 -0.51 -12.45
CA GLU A 22 5.64 -1.76 -12.31
C GLU A 22 5.49 -2.59 -13.60
N HIS A 23 6.61 -2.94 -14.22
CA HIS A 23 6.62 -3.77 -15.43
C HIS A 23 7.55 -4.97 -15.27
N ARG A 24 7.03 -6.18 -15.48
CA ARG A 24 7.83 -7.41 -15.49
C ARG A 24 8.72 -7.44 -16.71
N LEU A 25 10.03 -7.61 -16.51
CA LEU A 25 11.01 -7.74 -17.57
C LEU A 25 11.09 -9.21 -18.00
N GLU A 26 10.40 -9.55 -19.08
CA GLU A 26 10.47 -10.90 -19.62
C GLU A 26 11.86 -11.18 -20.18
N ARG A 27 12.35 -12.41 -19.96
CA ARG A 27 13.70 -12.87 -20.40
C ARG A 27 14.85 -12.00 -19.91
N PHE A 28 14.68 -11.31 -18.78
CA PHE A 28 15.74 -10.49 -18.20
C PHE A 28 16.98 -11.36 -17.88
N LEU A 29 18.11 -11.07 -18.52
CA LEU A 29 19.40 -11.65 -18.20
C LEU A 29 20.26 -10.59 -17.51
N PRO A 30 20.65 -10.80 -16.23
CA PRO A 30 21.50 -9.84 -15.53
C PRO A 30 22.86 -9.68 -16.25
N ASP A 31 23.19 -8.46 -16.61
CA ASP A 31 24.52 -8.10 -17.08
C ASP A 31 25.32 -7.50 -15.91
N PRO A 32 26.39 -8.16 -15.41
CA PRO A 32 27.21 -7.63 -14.32
C PRO A 32 27.89 -6.31 -14.64
N GLN A 33 28.11 -5.98 -15.92
CA GLN A 33 28.64 -4.70 -16.35
C GLN A 33 27.59 -3.61 -16.42
N ARG A 34 26.29 -3.99 -16.38
CA ARG A 34 25.13 -3.08 -16.45
C ARG A 34 24.13 -3.42 -15.37
N PRO A 35 24.48 -3.19 -14.08
CA PRO A 35 23.67 -3.63 -12.96
C PRO A 35 22.41 -2.77 -12.74
N HIS A 36 22.32 -1.61 -13.40
CA HIS A 36 21.23 -0.63 -13.23
C HIS A 36 20.25 -0.69 -14.40
N LEU A 37 19.06 -0.09 -14.20
CA LEU A 37 18.12 0.21 -15.27
C LEU A 37 18.13 1.70 -15.58
N GLN A 38 18.06 2.02 -16.85
CA GLN A 38 17.70 3.34 -17.34
C GLN A 38 16.34 3.25 -18.02
N VAL A 39 15.43 4.14 -17.61
CA VAL A 39 14.12 4.30 -18.23
C VAL A 39 14.08 5.68 -18.88
N ALA A 40 13.68 5.72 -20.14
CA ALA A 40 13.47 6.95 -20.90
C ALA A 40 12.03 7.04 -21.38
N GLU A 41 11.43 8.21 -21.28
CA GLU A 41 10.14 8.50 -21.90
C GLU A 41 10.34 8.93 -23.36
N MET A 42 9.49 8.43 -24.22
CA MET A 42 9.53 8.64 -25.67
C MET A 42 8.24 9.30 -26.13
N ASP A 43 8.27 10.01 -27.21
CA ASP A 43 7.06 10.39 -27.94
C ASP A 43 6.58 9.25 -28.85
N ALA A 44 5.43 9.46 -29.51
CA ALA A 44 4.84 8.49 -30.43
C ALA A 44 5.70 8.23 -31.69
N ALA A 45 6.62 9.13 -32.02
CA ALA A 45 7.57 8.99 -33.14
C ALA A 45 8.88 8.30 -32.72
N GLY A 46 9.04 7.98 -31.42
CA GLY A 46 10.22 7.34 -30.87
C GLY A 46 11.37 8.29 -30.53
N ALA A 47 11.12 9.59 -30.49
CA ALA A 47 12.10 10.56 -30.00
C ALA A 47 12.07 10.63 -28.46
N VAL A 48 13.25 10.83 -27.85
CA VAL A 48 13.36 10.91 -26.39
C VAL A 48 12.78 12.22 -25.90
N VAL A 49 11.82 12.13 -24.98
CA VAL A 49 11.20 13.26 -24.26
C VAL A 49 11.90 13.49 -22.92
N ASP A 50 12.07 12.44 -22.13
CA ASP A 50 12.82 12.45 -20.88
C ASP A 50 13.82 11.28 -20.88
N PRO A 51 15.14 11.54 -20.91
CA PRO A 51 16.15 10.48 -20.95
C PRO A 51 16.36 9.76 -19.61
N PHE A 52 15.86 10.31 -18.48
CA PHE A 52 16.15 9.83 -17.13
C PHE A 52 14.91 9.80 -16.23
N VAL A 53 13.93 8.97 -16.60
CA VAL A 53 12.79 8.70 -15.73
C VAL A 53 13.28 7.98 -14.46
N PRO A 54 12.96 8.46 -13.25
CA PRO A 54 13.35 7.80 -12.01
C PRO A 54 12.91 6.34 -12.01
N SER A 55 13.85 5.42 -11.74
CA SER A 55 13.59 3.99 -11.87
C SER A 55 14.36 3.16 -10.84
N GLN A 56 13.88 1.95 -10.63
CA GLN A 56 14.41 0.95 -9.70
C GLN A 56 14.30 -0.42 -10.35
N LEU A 57 15.30 -1.28 -10.15
CA LEU A 57 15.25 -2.68 -10.55
C LEU A 57 14.91 -3.55 -9.33
N ASP A 58 13.72 -4.12 -9.31
CA ASP A 58 13.34 -5.12 -8.34
C ASP A 58 13.66 -6.53 -8.83
N ARG A 59 14.12 -7.39 -7.92
CA ARG A 59 14.38 -8.81 -8.19
C ARG A 59 13.79 -9.66 -7.08
N ASP A 60 13.00 -10.64 -7.46
CA ASP A 60 12.45 -11.65 -6.55
C ASP A 60 12.43 -13.03 -7.22
N ALA A 61 11.89 -14.05 -6.54
CA ALA A 61 11.72 -15.37 -7.10
C ALA A 61 10.84 -15.42 -8.36
N GLY A 62 10.02 -14.40 -8.59
CA GLY A 62 9.17 -14.24 -9.78
C GLY A 62 9.87 -13.60 -10.97
N GLY A 63 11.14 -13.18 -10.82
CA GLY A 63 11.94 -12.56 -11.87
C GLY A 63 12.31 -11.10 -11.59
N ALA A 64 12.62 -10.36 -12.65
CA ALA A 64 12.98 -8.95 -12.58
C ALA A 64 11.79 -8.05 -12.97
N ARG A 65 11.68 -6.89 -12.30
CA ARG A 65 10.71 -5.84 -12.62
C ARG A 65 11.40 -4.49 -12.71
N ALA A 66 11.04 -3.74 -13.74
CA ALA A 66 11.29 -2.31 -13.76
C ALA A 66 10.19 -1.61 -12.97
N VAL A 67 10.58 -0.82 -11.99
CA VAL A 67 9.72 0.07 -11.22
C VAL A 67 10.13 1.48 -11.60
N PHE A 68 9.21 2.32 -12.09
CA PHE A 68 9.53 3.67 -12.53
C PHE A 68 8.40 4.65 -12.26
N LEU A 69 8.74 5.92 -12.24
CA LEU A 69 7.86 6.99 -11.79
C LEU A 69 7.29 7.77 -12.98
N LEU A 70 5.98 7.98 -13.02
CA LEU A 70 5.39 8.98 -13.91
C LEU A 70 5.61 10.36 -13.30
N THR A 71 6.54 11.13 -13.86
CA THR A 71 6.92 12.45 -13.32
C THR A 71 5.84 13.51 -13.43
N ASP A 72 4.89 13.30 -14.36
CA ASP A 72 3.73 14.16 -14.57
C ASP A 72 2.41 13.39 -14.48
N ALA A 73 1.34 14.09 -14.14
CA ALA A 73 -0.01 13.52 -14.16
C ALA A 73 -0.38 13.11 -15.60
N THR A 74 -1.08 11.97 -15.72
CA THR A 74 -1.52 11.43 -17.00
C THR A 74 -3.04 11.45 -17.06
N ALA A 75 -3.62 12.10 -18.05
CA ALA A 75 -5.07 12.10 -18.22
C ALA A 75 -5.61 10.70 -18.58
N ALA A 76 -6.86 10.43 -18.26
CA ALA A 76 -7.53 9.18 -18.62
C ALA A 76 -7.44 8.92 -20.13
N ALA A 77 -7.27 7.67 -20.51
CA ALA A 77 -7.09 7.17 -21.88
C ALA A 77 -5.87 7.71 -22.64
N CYS A 78 -5.00 8.51 -22.00
CA CYS A 78 -3.74 8.91 -22.58
C CYS A 78 -2.76 7.74 -22.67
N VAL A 79 -1.89 7.80 -23.65
CA VAL A 79 -0.87 6.79 -23.92
C VAL A 79 0.50 7.42 -23.73
N ARG A 80 1.37 6.73 -22.97
CA ARG A 80 2.77 7.11 -22.79
C ARG A 80 3.69 5.99 -23.22
N TYR A 81 4.84 6.33 -23.76
CA TYR A 81 5.81 5.39 -24.33
C TYR A 81 7.09 5.42 -23.53
N PHE A 82 7.63 4.25 -23.20
CA PHE A 82 8.87 4.14 -22.42
C PHE A 82 9.82 3.14 -23.07
N ARG A 83 11.11 3.47 -22.97
CA ARG A 83 12.22 2.56 -23.29
C ARG A 83 12.95 2.21 -22.02
N ILE A 84 13.08 0.92 -21.74
CA ILE A 84 13.78 0.37 -20.59
C ILE A 84 15.00 -0.38 -21.09
N GLN A 85 16.17 -0.12 -20.52
CA GLN A 85 17.42 -0.80 -20.88
C GLN A 85 18.34 -0.96 -19.67
N GLN A 86 19.23 -1.94 -19.70
CA GLN A 86 20.28 -2.06 -18.70
C GLN A 86 21.35 -0.98 -18.91
N SER A 87 21.85 -0.40 -17.81
CA SER A 87 22.79 0.71 -17.78
C SER A 87 24.04 0.37 -16.95
N GLU A 88 25.21 0.83 -17.40
CA GLU A 88 26.48 0.75 -16.67
C GLU A 88 26.49 1.70 -15.46
N GLY A 89 26.00 2.92 -15.66
CA GLY A 89 25.88 3.93 -14.61
C GLY A 89 24.52 3.92 -13.94
N GLU A 90 24.50 4.23 -12.66
CA GLU A 90 23.28 4.48 -11.94
C GLU A 90 22.61 5.76 -12.49
N PRO A 91 21.39 5.68 -13.01
CA PRO A 91 20.71 6.85 -13.51
C PRO A 91 20.37 7.79 -12.35
N PRO A 92 20.30 9.11 -12.60
CA PRO A 92 19.84 10.05 -11.58
C PRO A 92 18.46 9.62 -11.08
N CYS A 93 18.36 9.32 -9.80
CA CYS A 93 17.09 8.93 -9.20
C CYS A 93 16.74 9.88 -8.04
N LYS A 94 15.49 10.34 -8.05
CA LYS A 94 14.92 11.03 -6.90
C LYS A 94 14.60 9.97 -5.84
N GLU A 95 15.33 9.97 -4.73
CA GLU A 95 15.02 9.12 -3.60
C GLU A 95 13.74 9.61 -2.93
N LEU A 96 12.65 8.88 -3.12
CA LEU A 96 11.34 9.17 -2.52
C LEU A 96 11.09 8.31 -1.28
N ILE A 97 11.77 7.18 -1.16
CA ILE A 97 11.59 6.26 -0.04
C ILE A 97 12.95 5.95 0.59
N GLU A 98 13.02 6.13 1.89
CA GLU A 98 14.12 5.66 2.73
C GLU A 98 13.65 4.48 3.58
N CYS A 99 14.43 3.40 3.64
CA CYS A 99 14.15 2.24 4.49
C CYS A 99 15.29 2.00 5.48
N ARG A 100 14.99 2.11 6.77
CA ARG A 100 15.92 1.81 7.86
C ARG A 100 15.51 0.53 8.55
N GLN A 101 16.51 -0.33 8.81
CA GLN A 101 16.35 -1.62 9.48
C GLN A 101 17.06 -1.62 10.84
N GLY A 102 16.77 -2.62 11.67
CA GLY A 102 17.44 -2.81 12.96
C GLY A 102 17.05 -1.76 14.02
N LEU A 103 15.89 -1.15 13.89
CA LEU A 103 15.33 -0.22 14.86
C LEU A 103 14.53 -0.99 15.91
N VAL A 104 14.39 -0.38 17.10
CA VAL A 104 13.40 -0.80 18.09
C VAL A 104 12.35 0.29 18.19
N TYR A 105 11.10 -0.05 17.91
CA TYR A 105 9.95 0.86 18.05
C TYR A 105 8.87 0.19 18.87
N GLN A 106 8.40 0.86 19.92
CA GLN A 106 7.40 0.31 20.85
C GLN A 106 7.76 -1.13 21.30
N GLU A 107 9.04 -1.30 21.74
CA GLU A 107 9.63 -2.55 22.24
C GLU A 107 9.75 -3.70 21.23
N GLN A 108 9.54 -3.44 19.94
CA GLN A 108 9.63 -4.43 18.88
C GLN A 108 10.72 -4.07 17.87
N GLU A 109 11.43 -5.12 17.37
CA GLU A 109 12.29 -4.96 16.20
C GLU A 109 11.46 -4.48 15.02
N SER A 110 11.93 -3.42 14.35
CA SER A 110 11.12 -2.70 13.37
C SER A 110 11.91 -2.25 12.16
N TYR A 111 11.18 -2.06 11.06
CA TYR A 111 11.61 -1.27 9.92
C TYR A 111 10.93 0.10 9.98
N LEU A 112 11.68 1.16 9.69
CA LEU A 112 11.13 2.49 9.43
C LEU A 112 11.20 2.74 7.92
N ILE A 113 10.05 3.00 7.31
CA ILE A 113 9.95 3.35 5.90
C ILE A 113 9.39 4.76 5.80
N SER A 114 10.24 5.69 5.38
CA SER A 114 9.87 7.11 5.21
C SER A 114 9.56 7.40 3.75
N THR A 115 8.42 8.00 3.51
CA THR A 115 7.91 8.39 2.19
C THR A 115 7.50 9.86 2.18
N PRO A 116 7.22 10.48 1.03
CA PRO A 116 6.67 11.83 0.98
C PRO A 116 5.32 11.98 1.66
N SER A 117 4.53 10.90 1.80
CA SER A 117 3.19 10.95 2.39
C SER A 117 3.16 10.60 3.87
N ALA A 118 4.03 9.70 4.32
CA ALA A 118 4.02 9.20 5.70
C ALA A 118 5.33 8.52 6.10
N SER A 119 5.50 8.32 7.41
CA SER A 119 6.47 7.40 8.00
C SER A 119 5.75 6.18 8.56
N TYR A 120 6.18 4.99 8.14
CA TYR A 120 5.60 3.71 8.53
C TYR A 120 6.56 2.96 9.46
N PHE A 121 6.11 2.59 10.66
CA PHE A 121 6.84 1.69 11.54
C PHE A 121 6.25 0.29 11.43
N TYR A 122 7.04 -0.64 10.93
CA TYR A 122 6.66 -2.03 10.69
C TYR A 122 7.31 -2.95 11.69
N HIS A 123 6.52 -3.66 12.50
CA HIS A 123 7.02 -4.66 13.45
C HIS A 123 7.39 -5.95 12.72
N VAL A 124 8.67 -6.33 12.78
CA VAL A 124 9.24 -7.45 12.01
C VAL A 124 8.60 -8.79 12.39
N HIS A 125 8.39 -9.02 13.69
CA HIS A 125 7.85 -10.29 14.20
C HIS A 125 6.32 -10.30 14.24
N GLY A 126 5.69 -9.13 14.31
CA GLY A 126 4.25 -8.99 14.22
C GLY A 126 3.72 -8.97 12.78
N ALA A 127 4.58 -8.64 11.82
CA ALA A 127 4.25 -8.52 10.40
C ALA A 127 3.13 -7.51 10.11
N GLY A 128 3.19 -6.36 10.76
CA GLY A 128 2.19 -5.29 10.59
C GLY A 128 2.74 -3.90 10.90
N PHE A 129 2.04 -2.88 10.42
CA PHE A 129 2.34 -1.49 10.73
C PHE A 129 1.79 -1.11 12.12
N ALA A 130 2.69 -0.68 13.01
CA ALA A 130 2.37 -0.17 14.35
C ALA A 130 2.06 1.32 14.34
N SER A 131 2.63 2.05 13.38
CA SER A 131 2.40 3.47 13.22
C SER A 131 2.39 3.85 11.75
N MET A 132 1.50 4.78 11.41
CA MET A 132 1.45 5.51 10.15
C MET A 132 1.39 7.00 10.50
N ILE A 133 2.57 7.61 10.56
CA ILE A 133 2.72 9.01 10.95
C ILE A 133 2.69 9.87 9.70
N ASP A 134 1.73 10.76 9.62
CA ASP A 134 1.57 11.66 8.49
C ASP A 134 2.62 12.80 8.49
N ARG A 135 2.59 13.65 7.46
CA ARG A 135 3.54 14.78 7.31
C ARG A 135 3.44 15.85 8.40
N GLU A 136 2.34 15.87 9.16
CA GLU A 136 2.10 16.77 10.27
C GLU A 136 2.50 16.14 11.62
N GLY A 137 3.02 14.90 11.59
CA GLY A 137 3.45 14.18 12.78
C GLY A 137 2.33 13.49 13.54
N LYS A 138 1.13 13.34 12.95
CA LYS A 138 0.00 12.64 13.55
C LYS A 138 0.07 11.17 13.22
N ASP A 139 0.00 10.32 14.25
CA ASP A 139 0.01 8.88 14.10
C ASP A 139 -1.43 8.34 13.99
N TRP A 140 -1.78 7.83 12.83
CA TRP A 140 -3.12 7.33 12.53
C TRP A 140 -3.37 5.90 13.01
N LEU A 141 -2.33 5.20 13.52
CA LEU A 141 -2.47 3.89 14.15
C LEU A 141 -2.28 3.98 15.66
N SER A 142 -1.18 4.57 16.12
CA SER A 142 -0.88 4.81 17.53
C SER A 142 -0.83 3.53 18.37
N TYR A 143 -0.14 2.48 17.88
CA TYR A 143 0.09 1.25 18.64
C TYR A 143 0.80 1.56 19.97
N ARG A 144 0.43 0.85 21.02
CA ARG A 144 1.08 0.91 22.33
C ARG A 144 1.37 -0.49 22.83
N PRO A 145 2.58 -0.76 23.36
CA PRO A 145 2.88 -2.02 24.03
C PRO A 145 2.02 -2.14 25.30
N TYR A 146 1.75 -3.38 25.69
CA TYR A 146 0.93 -3.69 26.88
C TYR A 146 -0.51 -3.21 26.82
N GLY A 147 -1.00 -2.83 25.65
CA GLY A 147 -2.39 -2.59 25.44
C GLY A 147 -3.18 -3.90 25.46
N GLY A 148 -4.32 -3.89 26.09
CA GLY A 148 -5.31 -4.95 25.98
C GLY A 148 -6.47 -4.52 25.11
N SER A 149 -7.64 -5.10 25.36
CA SER A 149 -8.91 -4.70 24.73
C SER A 149 -9.29 -3.22 24.97
N ASP A 150 -8.52 -2.49 25.75
CA ASP A 150 -8.73 -1.07 26.04
C ASP A 150 -8.22 -0.13 24.92
N GLY A 151 -8.06 -0.63 23.69
CA GLY A 151 -7.70 0.19 22.54
C GLY A 151 -6.23 0.55 22.42
N ALA A 152 -5.33 -0.22 23.01
CA ALA A 152 -3.90 -0.05 22.85
C ALA A 152 -3.30 -1.03 21.83
N TYR A 153 -3.93 -2.16 21.57
CA TYR A 153 -3.61 -3.01 20.41
C TYR A 153 -4.21 -2.38 19.16
N ARG A 154 -3.38 -1.66 18.43
CA ARG A 154 -3.73 -0.94 17.21
C ARG A 154 -2.79 -1.33 16.11
N GLY A 155 -3.22 -1.20 14.88
CA GLY A 155 -2.36 -1.46 13.74
C GLY A 155 -3.09 -2.00 12.53
N ILE A 156 -2.30 -2.40 11.55
CA ILE A 156 -2.75 -3.00 10.29
C ILE A 156 -1.77 -4.12 9.95
N PRO A 157 -2.22 -5.33 9.52
CA PRO A 157 -3.57 -5.67 9.04
C PRO A 157 -4.41 -6.48 10.03
N ASN A 158 -3.90 -6.98 11.13
CA ASN A 158 -4.56 -7.88 12.08
C ASN A 158 -5.38 -9.01 11.43
N LEU A 159 -4.75 -9.84 10.58
CA LEU A 159 -5.48 -10.84 9.77
C LEU A 159 -6.07 -11.99 10.57
N ALA A 160 -5.36 -12.43 11.62
CA ALA A 160 -5.57 -13.73 12.22
C ALA A 160 -6.00 -13.69 13.70
N HIS A 161 -6.32 -12.49 14.25
CA HIS A 161 -6.72 -12.39 15.66
C HIS A 161 -7.70 -13.51 16.09
N PRO A 162 -7.55 -14.16 17.26
CA PRO A 162 -6.63 -13.82 18.34
C PRO A 162 -5.24 -14.44 18.24
N GLU A 163 -4.86 -14.99 17.09
CA GLU A 163 -3.56 -15.56 16.87
C GLU A 163 -2.46 -14.48 16.85
N ASN A 164 -1.25 -14.84 17.25
CA ASN A 164 -0.16 -13.91 17.47
C ASN A 164 0.68 -13.66 16.20
N HIS A 165 0.03 -13.47 15.05
CA HIS A 165 0.69 -13.15 13.79
C HIS A 165 -0.13 -12.24 12.89
N PHE A 166 0.55 -11.49 12.04
CA PHE A 166 0.01 -10.43 11.18
C PHE A 166 -0.74 -9.34 11.96
N HIS A 167 -0.19 -9.01 13.13
CA HIS A 167 -0.59 -7.87 13.93
C HIS A 167 0.63 -7.25 14.63
N PRO A 168 0.79 -5.92 14.67
CA PRO A 168 1.84 -5.28 15.44
C PRO A 168 1.82 -5.72 16.90
N GLY A 169 3.01 -5.88 17.49
CA GLY A 169 3.15 -6.41 18.85
C GLY A 169 3.15 -7.93 18.93
N GLY A 170 2.72 -8.64 17.89
CA GLY A 170 2.84 -10.08 17.78
C GLY A 170 4.29 -10.55 17.60
N ASP A 171 4.53 -11.83 17.89
CA ASP A 171 5.81 -12.48 17.67
C ASP A 171 5.74 -13.71 16.75
N GLY A 172 4.57 -13.97 16.20
CA GLY A 172 4.26 -15.18 15.41
C GLY A 172 4.82 -15.20 13.99
N CYS A 173 5.44 -14.12 13.51
CA CYS A 173 5.92 -14.00 12.14
C CYS A 173 7.43 -13.88 12.01
N ARG A 174 7.89 -14.01 10.75
CA ARG A 174 9.22 -13.63 10.27
C ARG A 174 9.04 -12.76 9.05
N SER A 175 9.67 -11.59 9.07
CA SER A 175 9.62 -10.65 7.96
C SER A 175 11.01 -10.38 7.42
N ARG A 176 11.10 -10.14 6.11
CA ARG A 176 12.35 -9.75 5.46
C ARG A 176 12.07 -8.77 4.33
N ILE A 177 12.98 -7.84 4.12
CA ILE A 177 12.97 -6.96 2.97
C ILE A 177 13.47 -7.75 1.76
N LEU A 178 12.67 -7.78 0.69
CA LEU A 178 13.04 -8.37 -0.59
C LEU A 178 13.75 -7.35 -1.49
N ASN A 179 13.20 -6.15 -1.55
CA ASN A 179 13.75 -5.02 -2.30
C ASN A 179 13.59 -3.75 -1.48
N ALA A 180 14.60 -2.92 -1.47
CA ALA A 180 14.56 -1.57 -0.91
C ALA A 180 15.25 -0.63 -1.89
N GLY A 181 14.48 0.21 -2.50
CA GLY A 181 14.97 1.20 -3.46
C GLY A 181 14.23 2.52 -3.31
N PRO A 182 14.61 3.51 -4.13
CA PRO A 182 14.12 4.88 -3.97
C PRO A 182 12.63 5.06 -4.28
N LEU A 183 11.99 4.09 -4.96
CA LEU A 183 10.60 4.19 -5.40
C LEU A 183 9.67 3.16 -4.77
N LYS A 184 10.21 2.06 -4.24
CA LYS A 184 9.42 1.00 -3.62
C LYS A 184 10.26 0.21 -2.62
N VAL A 185 9.62 -0.16 -1.50
CA VAL A 185 10.12 -1.16 -0.55
C VAL A 185 9.18 -2.34 -0.54
N THR A 186 9.72 -3.57 -0.64
CA THR A 186 8.95 -4.81 -0.61
C THR A 186 9.35 -5.63 0.61
N ILE A 187 8.38 -5.97 1.46
CA ILE A 187 8.53 -6.80 2.66
C ILE A 187 7.75 -8.09 2.46
N ALA A 188 8.41 -9.24 2.57
CA ALA A 188 7.73 -10.53 2.64
C ALA A 188 7.67 -11.01 4.09
N SER A 189 6.51 -11.51 4.49
CA SER A 189 6.27 -12.03 5.83
C SER A 189 5.58 -13.39 5.79
N GLU A 190 6.00 -14.26 6.67
CA GLU A 190 5.46 -15.61 6.83
C GLU A 190 5.25 -15.90 8.31
N SER A 191 4.16 -16.59 8.66
CA SER A 191 3.97 -17.08 10.02
C SER A 191 5.00 -18.16 10.36
N LYS A 192 5.45 -18.23 11.61
CA LYS A 192 6.45 -19.22 12.07
C LYS A 192 6.04 -20.67 11.83
N ASN A 193 4.73 -20.94 11.78
CA ASN A 193 4.17 -22.25 11.46
C ASN A 193 4.09 -22.54 9.95
N GLY A 194 4.46 -21.56 9.09
CA GLY A 194 4.45 -21.69 7.63
C GLY A 194 3.06 -21.75 6.98
N LYS A 195 2.01 -21.45 7.72
CA LYS A 195 0.62 -21.59 7.23
C LYS A 195 0.08 -20.31 6.60
N TRP A 196 0.67 -19.16 6.90
CA TRP A 196 0.28 -17.83 6.41
C TRP A 196 1.45 -17.14 5.73
N ALA A 197 1.17 -16.41 4.68
CA ALA A 197 2.16 -15.57 4.02
C ALA A 197 1.53 -14.30 3.43
N CYS A 198 2.21 -13.18 3.57
CA CYS A 198 1.81 -11.89 3.01
C CYS A 198 3.01 -11.15 2.43
N ARG A 199 2.71 -10.16 1.59
CA ARG A 199 3.70 -9.24 1.05
C ARG A 199 3.17 -7.81 1.16
N TRP A 200 3.94 -6.94 1.78
CA TRP A 200 3.74 -5.50 1.72
C TRP A 200 4.63 -4.86 0.67
N GLU A 201 4.08 -3.94 -0.08
CA GLU A 201 4.78 -3.07 -1.01
C GLU A 201 4.46 -1.64 -0.63
N VAL A 202 5.49 -0.87 -0.21
CA VAL A 202 5.34 0.53 0.18
C VAL A 202 5.84 1.41 -0.95
N PHE A 203 4.98 2.28 -1.42
CA PHE A 203 5.18 3.26 -2.50
C PHE A 203 5.25 4.69 -1.93
N PRO A 204 5.61 5.71 -2.70
CA PRO A 204 5.68 7.09 -2.21
C PRO A 204 4.40 7.62 -1.58
N THR A 205 3.23 7.15 -2.01
CA THR A 205 1.92 7.69 -1.60
C THR A 205 1.04 6.70 -0.85
N HIS A 206 1.35 5.40 -0.89
CA HIS A 206 0.49 4.35 -0.33
C HIS A 206 1.29 3.08 -0.01
N ALA A 207 0.65 2.13 0.65
CA ALA A 207 1.15 0.77 0.81
C ALA A 207 0.10 -0.23 0.32
N ARG A 208 0.56 -1.33 -0.31
CA ARG A 208 -0.27 -2.43 -0.80
C ARG A 208 0.10 -3.72 -0.09
N LEU A 209 -0.88 -4.38 0.51
CA LEU A 209 -0.78 -5.73 1.04
C LEU A 209 -1.28 -6.72 -0.01
N THR A 210 -0.53 -7.79 -0.22
CA THR A 210 -1.02 -9.01 -0.88
C THR A 210 -1.03 -10.14 0.14
N VAL A 211 -2.20 -10.69 0.44
CA VAL A 211 -2.35 -11.92 1.21
C VAL A 211 -2.12 -13.10 0.27
N LEU A 212 -1.07 -13.89 0.49
CA LEU A 212 -0.60 -14.92 -0.44
C LEU A 212 -1.01 -16.34 -0.02
N LYS A 213 -1.15 -16.55 1.29
CA LYS A 213 -1.47 -17.85 1.89
C LYS A 213 -2.17 -17.66 3.21
N VAL A 214 -3.22 -18.43 3.43
CA VAL A 214 -3.99 -18.47 4.67
C VAL A 214 -4.29 -19.92 5.07
N ASP A 215 -4.50 -20.18 6.36
CA ASP A 215 -4.83 -21.51 6.90
C ASP A 215 -6.36 -21.65 7.13
N HIS A 216 -7.02 -20.55 7.43
CA HIS A 216 -8.46 -20.49 7.74
C HIS A 216 -9.02 -19.12 7.39
N PRO A 217 -10.36 -18.87 7.52
CA PRO A 217 -10.95 -17.57 7.25
C PRO A 217 -10.28 -16.43 8.01
N TYR A 218 -10.12 -15.30 7.37
CA TYR A 218 -9.45 -14.12 7.87
C TYR A 218 -10.29 -12.87 7.62
N TRP A 219 -9.82 -11.74 8.10
CA TRP A 219 -10.29 -10.40 7.80
C TRP A 219 -9.08 -9.48 7.55
N PHE A 220 -9.33 -8.25 7.12
CA PHE A 220 -8.31 -7.20 7.11
C PHE A 220 -8.79 -6.05 7.99
N LEU A 221 -8.07 -5.74 9.08
CA LEU A 221 -8.48 -4.69 10.00
C LEU A 221 -7.61 -3.45 9.91
N TYR A 222 -8.27 -2.31 10.03
CA TYR A 222 -7.69 -1.05 10.47
C TYR A 222 -8.08 -0.80 11.92
N GLU A 223 -7.08 -0.80 12.79
CA GLU A 223 -7.21 -0.49 14.21
C GLU A 223 -6.36 0.74 14.51
N GLY A 224 -6.97 1.89 14.71
CA GLY A 224 -6.23 3.14 14.84
C GLY A 224 -7.06 4.34 15.27
N THR A 225 -6.45 5.51 15.15
CA THR A 225 -7.03 6.78 15.58
C THR A 225 -6.92 7.79 14.44
N PRO A 226 -8.00 8.05 13.70
CA PRO A 226 -8.02 9.08 12.67
C PRO A 226 -7.50 10.41 13.21
N GLY A 227 -6.58 11.04 12.46
CA GLY A 227 -5.99 12.31 12.88
C GLY A 227 -5.09 12.27 14.11
N GLY A 228 -4.76 11.08 14.64
CA GLY A 228 -3.88 10.88 15.80
C GLY A 228 -4.59 10.70 17.14
N ALA A 229 -5.89 11.01 17.22
CA ALA A 229 -6.74 10.76 18.39
C ALA A 229 -8.19 10.65 17.92
N LEU A 230 -8.91 9.63 18.38
CA LEU A 230 -10.31 9.46 18.01
C LEU A 230 -11.20 10.53 18.68
N ASP A 231 -11.91 11.30 17.88
CA ASP A 231 -13.02 12.18 18.30
C ASP A 231 -14.32 11.65 17.69
N GLU A 232 -15.05 10.81 18.41
CA GLU A 232 -16.28 10.18 17.92
C GLU A 232 -17.33 11.18 17.42
N GLN A 233 -17.31 12.42 17.89
CA GLN A 233 -18.29 13.45 17.53
C GLN A 233 -17.87 14.21 16.25
N GLY A 234 -16.57 14.35 16.03
CA GLY A 234 -16.02 15.10 14.92
C GLY A 234 -15.51 14.22 13.77
N ASP A 235 -15.05 13.02 14.08
CA ASP A 235 -14.46 12.12 13.10
C ASP A 235 -15.53 11.35 12.33
N TYR A 236 -15.16 10.95 11.13
CA TYR A 236 -16.10 10.32 10.20
C TYR A 236 -15.43 9.31 9.29
N CYS A 237 -16.24 8.45 8.71
CA CYS A 237 -15.85 7.68 7.54
C CYS A 237 -16.77 7.97 6.35
N VAL A 238 -16.27 7.70 5.15
CA VAL A 238 -17.03 7.77 3.90
C VAL A 238 -16.75 6.52 3.09
N ILE A 239 -17.79 5.87 2.61
CA ILE A 239 -17.70 4.66 1.77
C ILE A 239 -17.88 5.00 0.28
N SER A 240 -17.66 4.03 -0.57
CA SER A 240 -17.56 4.22 -2.04
C SER A 240 -18.80 4.79 -2.73
N ASP A 241 -19.99 4.68 -2.12
CA ASP A 241 -21.21 5.32 -2.64
C ASP A 241 -21.39 6.81 -2.21
N GLY A 242 -20.41 7.35 -1.48
CA GLY A 242 -20.45 8.72 -0.95
C GLY A 242 -21.16 8.84 0.41
N SER A 243 -21.69 7.76 0.95
CA SER A 243 -22.33 7.78 2.28
C SER A 243 -21.33 8.11 3.36
N ARG A 244 -21.60 9.20 4.10
CA ARG A 244 -20.79 9.64 5.26
C ARG A 244 -21.44 9.17 6.55
N ARG A 245 -20.63 8.63 7.45
CA ARG A 245 -21.06 8.14 8.78
C ARG A 245 -20.19 8.72 9.87
N ALA A 246 -20.80 9.06 11.02
CA ALA A 246 -20.07 9.45 12.21
C ALA A 246 -19.37 8.22 12.83
N LEU A 247 -18.21 8.43 13.44
CA LEU A 247 -17.48 7.35 14.11
C LEU A 247 -18.00 7.04 15.52
N SER A 248 -19.09 7.68 15.96
CA SER A 248 -19.81 7.34 17.20
C SER A 248 -20.70 6.12 17.08
N GLU A 249 -21.04 5.67 15.87
CA GLU A 249 -22.03 4.62 15.63
C GLU A 249 -21.41 3.40 14.93
N SER A 250 -21.58 2.23 15.53
CA SER A 250 -21.21 0.96 14.89
C SER A 250 -22.14 0.65 13.74
N TRP A 251 -21.59 -0.01 12.72
CA TRP A 251 -22.37 -0.52 11.60
C TRP A 251 -21.77 -1.82 11.03
N ALA A 252 -22.59 -2.62 10.35
CA ALA A 252 -22.18 -3.79 9.60
C ALA A 252 -23.02 -3.91 8.32
N GLY A 253 -22.42 -4.43 7.26
CA GLY A 253 -23.03 -4.66 5.96
C GLY A 253 -21.99 -4.71 4.87
N ALA A 254 -22.29 -5.38 3.74
CA ALA A 254 -21.37 -5.38 2.60
C ALA A 254 -21.17 -3.96 2.05
N LEU A 255 -19.92 -3.58 1.81
CA LEU A 255 -19.62 -2.32 1.14
C LEU A 255 -20.05 -2.39 -0.33
N PRO A 256 -20.49 -1.26 -0.91
CA PRO A 256 -20.73 -1.19 -2.34
C PRO A 256 -19.44 -1.34 -3.13
N HIS A 257 -19.51 -2.00 -4.28
CA HIS A 257 -18.35 -2.12 -5.17
C HIS A 257 -18.15 -0.84 -6.02
N PRO A 258 -16.87 -0.38 -6.19
CA PRO A 258 -15.62 -0.90 -5.64
C PRO A 258 -15.51 -0.71 -4.13
N GLU A 259 -14.95 -1.70 -3.44
CA GLU A 259 -14.90 -1.72 -1.98
C GLU A 259 -13.79 -0.84 -1.43
N TRP A 260 -14.16 0.32 -0.95
CA TRP A 260 -13.23 1.21 -0.26
C TRP A 260 -13.95 2.11 0.76
N ILE A 261 -13.17 2.56 1.70
CA ILE A 261 -13.57 3.47 2.76
C ILE A 261 -12.44 4.45 3.04
N TYR A 262 -12.75 5.66 3.43
CA TYR A 262 -11.77 6.53 4.05
C TYR A 262 -12.24 7.09 5.39
N PHE A 263 -11.29 7.37 6.25
CA PHE A 263 -11.46 7.95 7.58
C PHE A 263 -10.89 9.37 7.58
N GLY A 264 -11.62 10.32 8.16
CA GLY A 264 -11.22 11.71 8.27
C GLY A 264 -11.53 12.26 9.65
N ALA A 265 -10.74 13.25 10.06
CA ALA A 265 -10.99 14.04 11.26
C ALA A 265 -11.54 15.41 10.87
N SER A 266 -12.47 15.94 11.64
CA SER A 266 -13.21 17.17 11.33
C SER A 266 -12.33 18.42 11.14
N ASN A 267 -11.15 18.40 11.77
CA ASN A 267 -10.18 19.50 11.75
C ASN A 267 -9.05 19.31 10.73
N LEU A 268 -9.14 18.27 9.87
CA LEU A 268 -8.13 17.94 8.88
C LEU A 268 -8.70 17.91 7.47
N ASN A 269 -7.87 18.29 6.52
CA ASN A 269 -8.19 18.11 5.09
C ASN A 269 -7.65 16.78 4.54
N ARG A 270 -6.82 16.07 5.30
CA ARG A 270 -6.25 14.76 4.97
C ARG A 270 -7.17 13.64 5.45
N VAL A 271 -7.21 12.56 4.69
CA VAL A 271 -7.91 11.33 5.07
C VAL A 271 -7.01 10.10 4.90
N LEU A 272 -7.23 9.07 5.71
CA LEU A 272 -6.68 7.73 5.52
C LEU A 272 -7.69 6.89 4.76
N PHE A 273 -7.30 6.34 3.62
CA PHE A 273 -8.16 5.43 2.86
C PHE A 273 -7.68 3.99 2.92
N LEU A 274 -8.63 3.08 2.79
CA LEU A 274 -8.42 1.64 2.65
C LEU A 274 -9.28 1.15 1.47
N ALA A 275 -8.72 0.26 0.66
CA ALA A 275 -9.43 -0.36 -0.44
C ALA A 275 -9.13 -1.85 -0.51
N HIS A 276 -10.15 -2.66 -0.74
CA HIS A 276 -10.08 -4.06 -1.11
C HIS A 276 -10.27 -4.14 -2.63
N HIS A 277 -9.37 -4.83 -3.33
CA HIS A 277 -9.37 -4.79 -4.80
C HIS A 277 -10.34 -5.79 -5.42
N GLU A 278 -10.55 -6.91 -4.77
CA GLU A 278 -11.43 -7.96 -5.23
C GLU A 278 -12.89 -7.65 -4.83
N ALA A 279 -13.81 -7.86 -5.75
CA ALA A 279 -15.22 -7.71 -5.45
C ALA A 279 -15.73 -8.95 -4.69
N ASP A 280 -16.31 -8.74 -3.53
CA ASP A 280 -16.98 -9.81 -2.79
C ASP A 280 -18.36 -9.37 -2.29
N GLN A 281 -19.00 -10.15 -1.44
CA GLN A 281 -20.28 -9.87 -0.80
C GLN A 281 -20.20 -10.12 0.71
N HIS A 282 -18.98 -10.12 1.24
CA HIS A 282 -18.77 -10.31 2.67
C HIS A 282 -19.31 -9.13 3.46
N ILE A 283 -19.59 -9.36 4.72
CA ILE A 283 -19.95 -8.31 5.64
C ILE A 283 -18.66 -7.58 6.05
N ASP A 284 -18.70 -6.26 6.01
CA ASP A 284 -17.71 -5.36 6.55
C ASP A 284 -18.30 -4.64 7.75
N SER A 285 -17.48 -4.32 8.72
CA SER A 285 -18.02 -3.68 9.91
C SER A 285 -17.08 -2.67 10.55
N TYR A 286 -17.69 -1.72 11.20
CA TYR A 286 -17.04 -0.69 11.98
C TYR A 286 -17.54 -0.71 13.43
N TRP A 287 -16.62 -0.50 14.36
CA TRP A 287 -16.89 -0.36 15.79
C TRP A 287 -15.94 0.68 16.43
N PRO A 288 -16.43 1.66 17.22
CA PRO A 288 -15.59 2.69 17.83
C PRO A 288 -14.83 2.22 19.08
N MET A 289 -14.88 0.95 19.44
CA MET A 289 -14.23 0.35 20.60
C MET A 289 -14.26 1.24 21.85
N GLU A 290 -15.46 1.50 22.35
CA GLU A 290 -15.70 2.28 23.58
C GLU A 290 -15.07 3.70 23.54
N GLY A 291 -14.99 4.31 22.36
CA GLY A 291 -14.42 5.64 22.18
C GLY A 291 -12.89 5.70 22.15
N ASN A 292 -12.21 4.55 22.18
CA ASN A 292 -10.75 4.52 22.27
C ASN A 292 -10.06 4.47 20.92
N MET A 293 -10.63 3.74 19.97
CA MET A 293 -10.06 3.59 18.61
C MET A 293 -11.10 3.15 17.59
N THR A 294 -10.79 3.38 16.34
CA THR A 294 -11.47 2.80 15.19
C THR A 294 -11.12 1.33 15.07
N VAL A 295 -12.12 0.45 14.89
CA VAL A 295 -11.95 -0.93 14.48
C VAL A 295 -12.81 -1.14 13.25
N PHE A 296 -12.21 -1.00 12.09
CA PHE A 296 -12.88 -1.30 10.81
C PHE A 296 -12.26 -2.55 10.20
N GLY A 297 -13.09 -3.42 9.60
CA GLY A 297 -12.60 -4.62 8.92
C GLY A 297 -13.36 -4.97 7.67
N PHE A 298 -12.60 -5.27 6.59
CA PHE A 298 -13.10 -6.01 5.47
C PHE A 298 -13.27 -7.48 5.85
N GLY A 299 -14.38 -8.10 5.43
CA GLY A 299 -14.71 -9.50 5.73
C GLY A 299 -14.94 -9.78 7.20
N ARG A 300 -15.57 -8.86 7.94
CA ARG A 300 -15.74 -8.93 9.39
C ARG A 300 -17.17 -8.67 9.82
N ASP A 301 -17.67 -9.50 10.77
CA ASP A 301 -18.84 -9.18 11.61
C ASP A 301 -18.57 -9.62 13.06
N GLY A 302 -18.42 -8.67 13.96
CA GLY A 302 -18.00 -8.92 15.34
C GLY A 302 -16.66 -9.66 15.37
N LEU A 303 -16.64 -10.92 15.79
CA LEU A 303 -15.48 -11.82 15.77
C LEU A 303 -15.50 -12.81 14.61
N ALA A 304 -16.54 -12.80 13.78
CA ALA A 304 -16.62 -13.65 12.60
C ALA A 304 -15.74 -13.10 11.47
N LYS A 305 -15.07 -14.01 10.77
CA LYS A 305 -14.15 -13.76 9.65
C LYS A 305 -14.70 -14.44 8.41
N PHE A 306 -14.75 -13.75 7.30
CA PHE A 306 -15.40 -14.26 6.10
C PHE A 306 -14.47 -14.44 4.91
N MET A 307 -13.32 -13.74 4.87
CA MET A 307 -12.40 -13.83 3.75
C MET A 307 -11.67 -15.17 3.74
N THR A 308 -11.57 -15.80 2.58
CA THR A 308 -10.87 -17.07 2.37
C THR A 308 -9.98 -17.06 1.14
N GLU A 309 -10.18 -16.10 0.25
CA GLU A 309 -9.58 -16.01 -1.07
C GLU A 309 -8.10 -15.60 -0.97
N THR A 310 -7.28 -16.18 -1.84
CA THR A 310 -5.88 -15.79 -2.04
C THR A 310 -5.49 -15.99 -3.51
N PRO A 311 -4.72 -15.06 -4.12
CA PRO A 311 -4.28 -13.81 -3.51
C PRO A 311 -5.42 -12.83 -3.30
N ALA A 312 -5.36 -12.02 -2.23
CA ALA A 312 -6.23 -10.88 -2.02
C ALA A 312 -5.37 -9.61 -1.83
N HIS A 313 -5.86 -8.48 -2.32
CA HIS A 313 -5.11 -7.24 -2.37
C HIS A 313 -5.81 -6.12 -1.62
N PHE A 314 -5.05 -5.44 -0.76
CA PHE A 314 -5.53 -4.28 -0.01
C PHE A 314 -4.57 -3.11 -0.23
N THR A 315 -5.12 -1.92 -0.40
CA THR A 315 -4.33 -0.68 -0.45
C THR A 315 -4.71 0.23 0.70
N ILE A 316 -3.70 0.80 1.35
CA ILE A 316 -3.84 1.83 2.38
C ILE A 316 -3.00 3.04 2.02
N GLY A 317 -3.46 4.23 2.34
CA GLY A 317 -2.69 5.43 2.08
C GLY A 317 -3.38 6.71 2.56
N PHE A 318 -2.70 7.83 2.32
CA PHE A 318 -3.27 9.13 2.62
C PHE A 318 -3.68 9.86 1.34
N ALA A 319 -4.85 10.49 1.36
CA ALA A 319 -5.22 11.52 0.41
C ALA A 319 -5.08 12.90 1.09
N GLU A 320 -4.39 13.83 0.41
CA GLU A 320 -4.14 15.20 0.91
C GLU A 320 -5.38 16.11 0.76
N THR A 321 -6.54 15.50 0.71
CA THR A 321 -7.84 16.14 0.54
C THR A 321 -8.93 15.26 1.15
N ASN A 322 -10.02 15.88 1.58
CA ASN A 322 -11.25 15.19 2.00
C ASN A 322 -12.39 15.35 0.97
N ALA A 323 -12.13 15.94 -0.18
CA ALA A 323 -13.10 16.08 -1.26
C ALA A 323 -13.37 14.70 -1.90
N PHE A 324 -14.60 14.21 -1.77
CA PHE A 324 -15.03 12.86 -2.17
C PHE A 324 -14.50 12.44 -3.56
N HIS A 325 -14.78 13.19 -4.60
CA HIS A 325 -14.38 12.84 -5.97
C HIS A 325 -12.85 12.81 -6.17
N ALA A 326 -12.10 13.63 -5.43
CA ALA A 326 -10.65 13.60 -5.52
C ALA A 326 -10.06 12.34 -4.84
N VAL A 327 -10.64 11.92 -3.71
CA VAL A 327 -10.29 10.67 -3.02
C VAL A 327 -10.70 9.46 -3.86
N GLU A 328 -11.91 9.44 -4.40
CA GLU A 328 -12.42 8.40 -5.30
C GLU A 328 -11.50 8.21 -6.52
N ASN A 329 -11.12 9.32 -7.19
CA ASN A 329 -10.21 9.27 -8.33
C ASN A 329 -8.82 8.74 -7.95
N LEU A 330 -8.29 9.13 -6.79
CA LEU A 330 -7.01 8.62 -6.28
C LEU A 330 -7.09 7.11 -6.04
N ILE A 331 -8.10 6.64 -5.30
CA ILE A 331 -8.29 5.22 -5.02
C ILE A 331 -8.47 4.43 -6.32
N GLY A 332 -9.29 4.92 -7.24
CA GLY A 332 -9.47 4.32 -8.57
C GLY A 332 -8.16 4.17 -9.34
N ALA A 333 -7.30 5.21 -9.32
CA ALA A 333 -5.98 5.14 -9.94
C ALA A 333 -5.08 4.06 -9.32
N LEU A 334 -5.18 3.84 -8.00
CA LEU A 334 -4.33 2.90 -7.26
C LEU A 334 -4.83 1.45 -7.30
N THR A 335 -6.12 1.23 -7.54
CA THR A 335 -6.75 -0.10 -7.50
C THR A 335 -7.06 -0.66 -8.88
N GLN A 336 -7.23 0.20 -9.89
CA GLN A 336 -7.47 -0.26 -11.25
C GLN A 336 -6.17 -0.66 -11.95
N PRO A 337 -6.21 -1.68 -12.83
CA PRO A 337 -5.04 -2.12 -13.56
C PRO A 337 -4.57 -1.05 -14.56
N VAL A 338 -3.27 -0.79 -14.55
CA VAL A 338 -2.61 -0.04 -15.63
C VAL A 338 -2.24 -1.03 -16.73
N LEU A 339 -2.69 -0.76 -17.94
CA LEU A 339 -2.39 -1.60 -19.09
C LEU A 339 -0.99 -1.30 -19.61
N ILE A 340 -0.14 -2.33 -19.63
CA ILE A 340 1.22 -2.23 -20.16
C ILE A 340 1.36 -3.25 -21.28
N SER A 341 1.73 -2.79 -22.46
CA SER A 341 1.96 -3.64 -23.63
C SER A 341 3.31 -3.34 -24.27
N ALA A 342 3.85 -4.30 -25.02
CA ALA A 342 5.02 -4.03 -25.86
C ALA A 342 4.64 -3.00 -26.92
N ALA A 343 5.52 -2.01 -27.15
CA ALA A 343 5.35 -1.09 -28.27
C ALA A 343 5.56 -1.86 -29.58
N ALA A 344 4.75 -1.57 -30.58
CA ALA A 344 5.00 -2.08 -31.91
C ALA A 344 6.36 -1.55 -32.40
N GLN A 345 7.17 -2.45 -32.99
CA GLN A 345 8.48 -2.09 -33.55
C GLN A 345 8.31 -1.31 -34.85
#